data_ea66bd4a55e657fdd47245a37c3d581d
#
_entry.id   ea66bd4a55e657fdd47245a37c3d581d
#
_cell.length_a   1.000
_cell.length_b   1.000
_cell.length_c   1.000
_cell.angle_alpha   90.00
_cell.angle_beta   90.00
_cell.angle_gamma   90.00
#
_symmetry.space_group_name_H-M   'P 1'
#
loop_
_entity.id
_entity.type
_entity.pdbx_description
1 polymer ?
#
loop_
_entity_poly.entity_id
_entity_poly.type
_entity_poly.pdbx_seq_one_letter_code
_entity_poly.pdbx_strand_id
1 'polypeptide(L)'
;RFTIPISSSPMMKRSLAFLTLLVSTLTLSAAPASVEGFTHIKSLGGIDEYRLDANGLQVLLLPDHSAPVVTFMVTYRVGSRNEVTGTTGATHLLEHLMFKGSKNYNKANGQIIDRILERTGAQYNATTWLDRTNYYQTLGSEHLDMVIGMEADRMRNLILDDNERKPEMTVVRNEFERGENSPFQALIKEMMAAAYQAHPYHHNTIGWRSDIEKVSIEKLREFYDTFYWPNNATVSVLGDFTPAQALGLVKKHYGAIPPSPRPIPE
;
A
#
# COMPACT_ATOMS: atom_id res chain seq x y z
N ARG A 1 92.75 -32.76 3.98
CA ARG A 1 91.67 -31.93 3.37
C ARG A 1 90.73 -32.87 2.65
N PHE A 2 89.55 -33.06 3.26
CA PHE A 2 88.50 -33.88 2.64
C PHE A 2 87.51 -32.88 2.05
N THR A 3 87.27 -32.97 0.73
CA THR A 3 86.20 -32.24 0.03
C THR A 3 85.03 -33.21 -0.21
N ILE A 4 83.85 -32.85 0.33
CA ILE A 4 82.63 -33.58 0.13
C ILE A 4 81.89 -32.93 -1.07
N PRO A 5 81.51 -33.68 -2.11
CA PRO A 5 80.70 -33.09 -3.20
C PRO A 5 79.25 -32.97 -2.78
N ILE A 6 78.73 -31.82 -2.94
CA ILE A 6 77.29 -31.57 -2.75
C ILE A 6 76.56 -31.95 -4.02
N SER A 7 75.73 -33.00 -3.92
CA SER A 7 74.81 -33.43 -4.98
C SER A 7 73.62 -32.49 -5.00
N SER A 8 73.42 -31.75 -6.08
CA SER A 8 72.22 -30.95 -6.31
C SER A 8 71.11 -31.83 -6.93
N SER A 9 70.11 -32.18 -6.20
CA SER A 9 68.91 -32.79 -6.75
C SER A 9 67.98 -31.71 -7.36
N PRO A 10 67.38 -31.98 -8.51
CA PRO A 10 66.49 -30.99 -9.15
C PRO A 10 65.16 -30.91 -8.38
N MET A 11 64.86 -29.77 -7.80
CA MET A 11 63.58 -29.45 -7.20
C MET A 11 62.52 -29.37 -8.31
N MET A 12 61.67 -30.37 -8.34
CA MET A 12 60.52 -30.45 -9.23
C MET A 12 59.50 -29.36 -8.85
N LYS A 13 59.43 -28.29 -9.64
CA LYS A 13 58.41 -27.26 -9.49
C LYS A 13 57.04 -27.84 -9.85
N ARG A 14 56.26 -28.22 -8.84
CA ARG A 14 54.83 -28.51 -9.02
C ARG A 14 54.10 -27.21 -9.10
N SER A 15 53.78 -26.76 -10.32
CA SER A 15 52.83 -25.67 -10.57
C SER A 15 51.43 -26.15 -10.20
N LEU A 16 50.93 -25.68 -9.06
CA LEU A 16 49.54 -25.88 -8.66
C LEU A 16 48.70 -24.88 -9.45
N ALA A 17 48.12 -25.35 -10.56
CA ALA A 17 47.12 -24.54 -11.28
C ALA A 17 45.83 -24.53 -10.44
N PHE A 18 45.58 -23.47 -9.75
CA PHE A 18 44.24 -23.17 -9.18
C PHE A 18 43.28 -22.86 -10.33
N LEU A 19 42.50 -23.84 -10.72
CA LEU A 19 41.36 -23.65 -11.62
C LEU A 19 40.24 -23.03 -10.79
N THR A 20 40.16 -21.70 -10.80
CA THR A 20 39.05 -20.96 -10.21
C THR A 20 37.81 -21.18 -11.09
N LEU A 21 36.97 -22.12 -10.72
CA LEU A 21 35.68 -22.35 -11.36
C LEU A 21 34.77 -21.18 -10.95
N LEU A 22 34.69 -20.17 -11.80
CA LEU A 22 33.73 -19.06 -11.66
C LEU A 22 32.34 -19.66 -11.98
N VAL A 23 31.65 -20.17 -10.94
CA VAL A 23 30.23 -20.52 -11.04
C VAL A 23 29.48 -19.22 -11.08
N SER A 24 29.25 -18.67 -12.27
CA SER A 24 28.25 -17.68 -12.52
C SER A 24 26.89 -18.36 -12.28
N THR A 25 26.35 -18.18 -11.09
CA THR A 25 24.92 -18.45 -10.81
C THR A 25 24.11 -17.48 -11.66
N LEU A 26 23.80 -17.89 -12.90
CA LEU A 26 22.68 -17.29 -13.62
C LEU A 26 21.45 -17.57 -12.77
N THR A 27 21.02 -16.57 -12.00
CA THR A 27 19.68 -16.56 -11.45
C THR A 27 18.74 -16.53 -12.65
N LEU A 28 18.24 -17.70 -13.03
CA LEU A 28 17.14 -17.78 -13.99
C LEU A 28 15.96 -17.10 -13.30
N SER A 29 15.74 -15.81 -13.59
CA SER A 29 14.50 -15.15 -13.21
C SER A 29 13.39 -15.93 -13.92
N ALA A 30 12.48 -16.52 -13.15
CA ALA A 30 11.34 -17.19 -13.73
C ALA A 30 10.58 -16.17 -14.61
N ALA A 31 10.09 -16.61 -15.76
CA ALA A 31 9.26 -15.75 -16.60
C ALA A 31 8.05 -15.26 -15.80
N PRO A 32 7.65 -13.99 -15.95
CA PRO A 32 6.50 -13.45 -15.24
C PRO A 32 5.23 -14.28 -15.53
N ALA A 33 4.36 -14.42 -14.53
CA ALA A 33 3.14 -15.20 -14.67
C ALA A 33 2.24 -14.59 -15.75
N SER A 34 1.74 -15.43 -16.66
CA SER A 34 0.75 -15.03 -17.66
C SER A 34 -0.63 -15.43 -17.15
N VAL A 35 -1.47 -14.44 -16.86
CA VAL A 35 -2.86 -14.63 -16.41
C VAL A 35 -3.77 -13.79 -17.29
N GLU A 36 -4.80 -14.41 -17.85
CA GLU A 36 -5.79 -13.74 -18.71
C GLU A 36 -6.43 -12.55 -18.02
N GLY A 37 -6.46 -11.40 -18.69
CA GLY A 37 -7.01 -10.13 -18.20
C GLY A 37 -5.98 -9.27 -17.46
N PHE A 38 -4.70 -9.67 -17.48
CA PHE A 38 -3.60 -8.85 -17.00
C PHE A 38 -2.54 -8.63 -18.06
N THR A 39 -2.10 -7.40 -18.18
CA THR A 39 -0.91 -7.02 -18.94
C THR A 39 0.27 -6.92 -17.98
N HIS A 40 1.32 -7.74 -18.18
CA HIS A 40 2.60 -7.55 -17.47
C HIS A 40 3.30 -6.31 -18.01
N ILE A 41 3.72 -5.43 -17.13
CA ILE A 41 4.33 -4.14 -17.48
C ILE A 41 5.86 -4.22 -17.42
N LYS A 42 6.40 -4.66 -16.27
CA LYS A 42 7.85 -4.81 -16.06
C LYS A 42 8.15 -5.64 -14.82
N SER A 43 9.39 -6.08 -14.70
CA SER A 43 9.97 -6.71 -13.51
C SER A 43 11.18 -5.90 -13.07
N LEU A 44 11.28 -5.58 -11.79
CA LEU A 44 12.40 -4.85 -11.22
C LEU A 44 12.64 -5.27 -9.77
N GLY A 45 13.86 -5.71 -9.45
CA GLY A 45 14.25 -6.05 -8.07
C GLY A 45 13.40 -7.16 -7.43
N GLY A 46 12.90 -8.12 -8.22
CA GLY A 46 12.04 -9.20 -7.77
C GLY A 46 10.55 -8.82 -7.72
N ILE A 47 10.20 -7.57 -7.99
CA ILE A 47 8.81 -7.10 -8.06
C ILE A 47 8.33 -7.20 -9.51
N ASP A 48 7.21 -7.86 -9.72
CA ASP A 48 6.47 -7.89 -10.98
C ASP A 48 5.32 -6.91 -10.95
N GLU A 49 5.26 -6.04 -11.96
CA GLU A 49 4.18 -5.07 -12.14
C GLU A 49 3.23 -5.55 -13.23
N TYR A 50 1.94 -5.56 -12.88
CA TYR A 50 0.84 -5.88 -13.78
C TYR A 50 -0.20 -4.76 -13.79
N ARG A 51 -0.98 -4.72 -14.86
CA ARG A 51 -2.19 -3.92 -14.96
C ARG A 51 -3.38 -4.84 -15.21
N LEU A 52 -4.45 -4.69 -14.44
CA LEU A 52 -5.72 -5.35 -14.70
C LEU A 52 -6.40 -4.65 -15.87
N ASP A 53 -6.57 -5.35 -16.99
CA ASP A 53 -7.01 -4.75 -18.27
C ASP A 53 -8.43 -4.18 -18.21
N ALA A 54 -9.30 -4.79 -17.38
CA ALA A 54 -10.70 -4.39 -17.25
C ALA A 54 -10.89 -2.97 -16.70
N ASN A 55 -9.98 -2.48 -15.84
CA ASN A 55 -10.20 -1.22 -15.13
C ASN A 55 -8.93 -0.41 -14.84
N GLY A 56 -7.78 -0.88 -15.29
CA GLY A 56 -6.52 -0.15 -15.14
C GLY A 56 -5.88 -0.22 -13.76
N LEU A 57 -6.38 -1.07 -12.85
CA LEU A 57 -5.76 -1.28 -11.54
C LEU A 57 -4.32 -1.76 -11.70
N GLN A 58 -3.38 -1.08 -11.06
CA GLN A 58 -1.98 -1.48 -10.98
C GLN A 58 -1.80 -2.52 -9.88
N VAL A 59 -1.06 -3.59 -10.17
CA VAL A 59 -0.78 -4.69 -9.23
C VAL A 59 0.72 -4.94 -9.16
N LEU A 60 1.27 -4.86 -7.97
CA LEU A 60 2.66 -5.17 -7.68
C LEU A 60 2.75 -6.46 -6.88
N LEU A 61 3.55 -7.41 -7.34
CA LEU A 61 3.73 -8.71 -6.70
C LEU A 61 5.19 -8.91 -6.31
N LEU A 62 5.42 -9.27 -5.05
CA LEU A 62 6.72 -9.70 -4.53
C LEU A 62 6.55 -11.00 -3.75
N PRO A 63 6.60 -12.19 -4.43
CA PRO A 63 6.54 -13.47 -3.76
C PRO A 63 7.75 -13.71 -2.85
N ASP A 64 7.49 -14.14 -1.63
CA ASP A 64 8.52 -14.55 -0.65
C ASP A 64 7.95 -15.69 0.21
N HIS A 65 8.48 -16.89 0.03
CA HIS A 65 8.03 -18.10 0.71
C HIS A 65 8.81 -18.41 2.01
N SER A 66 9.51 -17.41 2.58
CA SER A 66 10.31 -17.59 3.79
C SER A 66 9.46 -17.81 5.05
N ALA A 67 8.21 -17.33 5.05
CA ALA A 67 7.25 -17.52 6.12
C ALA A 67 5.81 -17.55 5.55
N PRO A 68 4.85 -18.27 6.19
CA PRO A 68 3.46 -18.38 5.70
C PRO A 68 2.63 -17.12 6.02
N VAL A 69 3.13 -15.95 5.62
CA VAL A 69 2.48 -14.65 5.85
C VAL A 69 2.44 -13.84 4.57
N VAL A 70 1.43 -12.99 4.46
CA VAL A 70 1.30 -12.02 3.36
C VAL A 70 1.04 -10.63 3.92
N THR A 71 1.53 -9.63 3.21
CA THR A 71 1.10 -8.23 3.35
C THR A 71 0.33 -7.85 2.10
N PHE A 72 -0.90 -7.44 2.28
CA PHE A 72 -1.73 -6.85 1.24
C PHE A 72 -1.86 -5.35 1.51
N MET A 73 -1.62 -4.52 0.49
CA MET A 73 -1.73 -3.07 0.62
C MET A 73 -2.43 -2.48 -0.59
N VAL A 74 -3.38 -1.59 -0.34
CA VAL A 74 -3.99 -0.74 -1.37
C VAL A 74 -3.53 0.69 -1.15
N THR A 75 -2.96 1.31 -2.17
CA THR A 75 -2.55 2.71 -2.17
C THR A 75 -3.38 3.48 -3.19
N TYR A 76 -4.11 4.47 -2.74
CA TYR A 76 -4.83 5.43 -3.58
C TYR A 76 -3.97 6.65 -3.85
N ARG A 77 -3.96 7.12 -5.10
CA ARG A 77 -3.28 8.37 -5.50
C ARG A 77 -4.14 9.58 -5.15
N VAL A 78 -4.39 9.74 -3.86
CA VAL A 78 -5.15 10.84 -3.27
C VAL A 78 -4.65 11.08 -1.86
N GLY A 79 -4.43 12.33 -1.53
CA GLY A 79 -3.98 12.79 -0.22
C GLY A 79 -4.48 14.20 0.03
N SER A 80 -3.93 14.86 1.06
CA SER A 80 -4.41 16.19 1.44
C SER A 80 -4.20 17.25 0.36
N ARG A 81 -3.28 17.05 -0.60
CA ARG A 81 -3.14 17.99 -1.75
C ARG A 81 -4.39 18.07 -2.63
N ASN A 82 -5.24 17.06 -2.63
CA ASN A 82 -6.46 17.01 -3.42
C ASN A 82 -7.66 17.68 -2.73
N GLU A 83 -7.44 18.21 -1.53
CA GLU A 83 -8.45 18.91 -0.74
C GLU A 83 -8.52 20.40 -1.12
N VAL A 84 -9.67 20.99 -0.90
CA VAL A 84 -9.89 22.43 -1.09
C VAL A 84 -10.28 23.07 0.23
N THR A 85 -10.08 24.39 0.35
CA THR A 85 -10.51 25.19 1.51
C THR A 85 -11.99 24.92 1.81
N GLY A 86 -12.30 24.67 3.07
CA GLY A 86 -13.63 24.27 3.54
C GLY A 86 -13.84 22.76 3.66
N THR A 87 -12.86 21.94 3.16
CA THR A 87 -12.88 20.48 3.25
C THR A 87 -11.51 19.88 3.62
N THR A 88 -10.58 20.69 4.10
CA THR A 88 -9.26 20.19 4.53
C THR A 88 -9.42 19.19 5.68
N GLY A 89 -8.64 18.11 5.66
CA GLY A 89 -8.77 16.98 6.58
C GLY A 89 -9.79 15.92 6.14
N ALA A 90 -10.49 16.13 5.00
CA ALA A 90 -11.47 15.18 4.50
C ALA A 90 -10.84 13.82 4.15
N THR A 91 -9.62 13.81 3.59
CA THR A 91 -8.90 12.58 3.25
C THR A 91 -8.58 11.76 4.49
N HIS A 92 -8.10 12.41 5.55
CA HIS A 92 -7.77 11.75 6.82
C HIS A 92 -9.03 11.25 7.54
N LEU A 93 -10.10 12.04 7.60
CA LEU A 93 -11.37 11.59 8.17
C LEU A 93 -11.96 10.42 7.36
N LEU A 94 -11.83 10.43 6.04
CA LEU A 94 -12.27 9.32 5.19
C LEU A 94 -11.42 8.06 5.45
N GLU A 95 -10.12 8.20 5.71
CA GLU A 95 -9.26 7.09 6.13
C GLU A 95 -9.86 6.37 7.36
N HIS A 96 -10.22 7.11 8.40
CA HIS A 96 -10.88 6.57 9.59
C HIS A 96 -12.22 5.89 9.26
N LEU A 97 -13.05 6.52 8.43
CA LEU A 97 -14.36 5.99 8.06
C LEU A 97 -14.28 4.70 7.23
N MET A 98 -13.17 4.47 6.54
CA MET A 98 -12.93 3.21 5.79
C MET A 98 -12.93 1.97 6.71
N PHE A 99 -12.71 2.11 8.01
CA PHE A 99 -12.78 1.01 8.98
C PHE A 99 -14.18 0.84 9.59
N LYS A 100 -15.13 1.76 9.36
CA LYS A 100 -16.45 1.73 10.03
C LYS A 100 -17.45 0.81 9.34
N GLY A 101 -17.29 0.54 8.05
CA GLY A 101 -18.06 -0.49 7.36
C GLY A 101 -18.28 -0.23 5.88
N SER A 102 -18.51 -1.31 5.19
CA SER A 102 -18.90 -1.37 3.78
C SER A 102 -20.11 -2.29 3.60
N LYS A 103 -20.60 -2.43 2.38
CA LYS A 103 -21.81 -3.21 2.10
C LYS A 103 -21.77 -4.63 2.68
N ASN A 104 -20.64 -5.32 2.51
CA ASN A 104 -20.48 -6.70 2.95
C ASN A 104 -19.84 -6.82 4.34
N TYR A 105 -19.12 -5.78 4.80
CA TYR A 105 -18.38 -5.77 6.04
C TYR A 105 -18.87 -4.62 6.94
N ASN A 106 -19.90 -4.89 7.76
CA ASN A 106 -20.49 -3.88 8.62
C ASN A 106 -21.11 -4.49 9.89
N LYS A 107 -21.48 -3.63 10.83
CA LYS A 107 -22.07 -4.02 12.12
C LYS A 107 -23.43 -4.72 11.96
N ALA A 108 -24.25 -4.32 10.98
CA ALA A 108 -25.60 -4.85 10.80
C ALA A 108 -25.60 -6.33 10.37
N ASN A 109 -24.59 -6.75 9.61
CA ASN A 109 -24.43 -8.15 9.20
C ASN A 109 -23.43 -8.95 10.07
N GLY A 110 -22.94 -8.34 11.17
CA GLY A 110 -21.98 -8.97 12.09
C GLY A 110 -20.55 -9.09 11.55
N GLN A 111 -20.27 -8.53 10.37
CA GLN A 111 -18.98 -8.57 9.69
C GLN A 111 -18.19 -7.27 9.95
N ILE A 112 -17.79 -7.05 11.20
CA ILE A 112 -17.03 -5.87 11.61
C ILE A 112 -15.56 -6.04 11.19
N ILE A 113 -15.03 -5.12 10.39
CA ILE A 113 -13.67 -5.16 9.80
C ILE A 113 -12.61 -5.42 10.88
N ASP A 114 -12.56 -4.57 11.91
CA ASP A 114 -11.56 -4.69 12.98
C ASP A 114 -11.61 -6.08 13.67
N ARG A 115 -12.82 -6.58 13.99
CA ARG A 115 -12.98 -7.90 14.61
C ARG A 115 -12.56 -9.06 13.70
N ILE A 116 -12.77 -8.91 12.39
CA ILE A 116 -12.31 -9.92 11.42
C ILE A 116 -10.80 -9.94 11.40
N LEU A 117 -10.16 -8.77 11.27
CA LEU A 117 -8.71 -8.65 11.24
C LEU A 117 -8.07 -9.11 12.57
N GLU A 118 -8.62 -8.74 13.71
CA GLU A 118 -8.17 -9.21 15.03
C GLU A 118 -8.23 -10.76 15.17
N ARG A 119 -9.30 -11.39 14.69
CA ARG A 119 -9.44 -12.85 14.74
C ARG A 119 -8.42 -13.60 13.88
N THR A 120 -7.94 -12.98 12.80
CA THR A 120 -6.89 -13.55 11.95
C THR A 120 -5.49 -13.25 12.46
N GLY A 121 -5.35 -12.54 13.58
CA GLY A 121 -4.06 -12.09 14.10
C GLY A 121 -3.38 -11.06 13.22
N ALA A 122 -4.14 -10.36 12.36
CA ALA A 122 -3.61 -9.39 11.43
C ALA A 122 -2.99 -8.19 12.16
N GLN A 123 -1.85 -7.73 11.64
CA GLN A 123 -1.35 -6.39 11.90
C GLN A 123 -1.84 -5.50 10.77
N TYR A 124 -2.61 -4.47 11.09
CA TYR A 124 -3.21 -3.59 10.10
C TYR A 124 -3.17 -2.14 10.52
N ASN A 125 -3.12 -1.27 9.52
CA ASN A 125 -3.21 0.17 9.72
C ASN A 125 -3.54 0.87 8.40
N ALA A 126 -3.67 2.19 8.44
CA ALA A 126 -3.72 3.06 7.29
C ALA A 126 -2.84 4.29 7.52
N THR A 127 -2.50 4.99 6.47
CA THR A 127 -1.83 6.29 6.56
C THR A 127 -2.28 7.21 5.45
N THR A 128 -2.56 8.46 5.80
CA THR A 128 -2.79 9.55 4.87
C THR A 128 -1.59 10.47 4.82
N TRP A 129 -1.17 10.86 3.62
CA TRP A 129 -0.11 11.83 3.39
C TRP A 129 -0.55 12.88 2.38
N LEU A 130 0.39 13.70 1.93
CA LEU A 130 0.08 14.78 0.97
C LEU A 130 -0.49 14.26 -0.35
N ASP A 131 0.08 13.17 -0.89
CA ASP A 131 -0.20 12.67 -2.25
C ASP A 131 -0.85 11.29 -2.28
N ARG A 132 -0.94 10.60 -1.14
CA ARG A 132 -1.42 9.21 -1.06
C ARG A 132 -2.19 8.93 0.21
N THR A 133 -3.08 7.94 0.11
CA THR A 133 -3.67 7.24 1.25
C THR A 133 -3.51 5.75 1.01
N ASN A 134 -3.01 5.01 2.00
CA ASN A 134 -2.86 3.56 1.90
C ASN A 134 -3.45 2.84 3.11
N TYR A 135 -3.87 1.62 2.85
CA TYR A 135 -4.42 0.67 3.82
C TYR A 135 -3.64 -0.62 3.66
N TYR A 136 -3.15 -1.19 4.76
CA TYR A 136 -2.37 -2.43 4.70
C TYR A 136 -2.71 -3.39 5.83
N GLN A 137 -2.59 -4.68 5.51
CA GLN A 137 -2.81 -5.78 6.44
C GLN A 137 -1.71 -6.82 6.23
N THR A 138 -1.06 -7.23 7.34
CA THR A 138 -0.13 -8.36 7.38
C THR A 138 -0.77 -9.47 8.19
N LEU A 139 -0.93 -10.67 7.59
CA LEU A 139 -1.68 -11.78 8.16
C LEU A 139 -1.20 -13.12 7.56
N GLY A 140 -1.71 -14.24 8.08
CA GLY A 140 -1.44 -15.55 7.49
C GLY A 140 -1.87 -15.65 6.03
N SER A 141 -1.06 -16.29 5.20
CA SER A 141 -1.27 -16.37 3.74
C SER A 141 -2.58 -17.04 3.34
N GLU A 142 -3.14 -17.90 4.19
CA GLU A 142 -4.45 -18.52 4.03
C GLU A 142 -5.61 -17.52 3.99
N HIS A 143 -5.42 -16.31 4.50
CA HIS A 143 -6.43 -15.25 4.54
C HIS A 143 -6.35 -14.26 3.36
N LEU A 144 -5.49 -14.49 2.37
CA LEU A 144 -5.28 -13.58 1.25
C LEU A 144 -6.58 -13.30 0.46
N ASP A 145 -7.40 -14.31 0.20
CA ASP A 145 -8.69 -14.15 -0.51
C ASP A 145 -9.63 -13.22 0.27
N MET A 146 -9.72 -13.39 1.58
CA MET A 146 -10.57 -12.58 2.45
C MET A 146 -10.15 -11.12 2.45
N VAL A 147 -8.85 -10.83 2.63
CA VAL A 147 -8.39 -9.44 2.72
C VAL A 147 -8.49 -8.70 1.38
N ILE A 148 -8.22 -9.37 0.26
CA ILE A 148 -8.44 -8.79 -1.09
C ILE A 148 -9.92 -8.46 -1.29
N GLY A 149 -10.83 -9.36 -0.90
CA GLY A 149 -12.28 -9.14 -1.01
C GLY A 149 -12.78 -7.98 -0.14
N MET A 150 -12.26 -7.86 1.07
CA MET A 150 -12.59 -6.78 2.00
C MET A 150 -12.15 -5.41 1.45
N GLU A 151 -10.92 -5.31 0.95
CA GLU A 151 -10.40 -4.06 0.36
C GLU A 151 -11.13 -3.68 -0.92
N ALA A 152 -11.49 -4.65 -1.77
CA ALA A 152 -12.27 -4.41 -2.98
C ALA A 152 -13.69 -3.91 -2.64
N ASP A 153 -14.33 -4.47 -1.61
CA ASP A 153 -15.66 -4.03 -1.18
C ASP A 153 -15.63 -2.59 -0.66
N ARG A 154 -14.69 -2.25 0.23
CA ARG A 154 -14.61 -0.89 0.76
C ARG A 154 -14.14 0.15 -0.26
N MET A 155 -13.49 -0.27 -1.37
CA MET A 155 -13.12 0.63 -2.46
C MET A 155 -14.35 1.28 -3.11
N ARG A 156 -15.49 0.56 -3.25
CA ARG A 156 -16.68 1.10 -3.95
C ARG A 156 -17.99 1.00 -3.18
N ASN A 157 -18.00 0.32 -2.05
CA ASN A 157 -19.23 0.06 -1.30
C ASN A 157 -19.16 0.59 0.14
N LEU A 158 -18.34 1.62 0.38
CA LEU A 158 -18.20 2.22 1.70
C LEU A 158 -19.53 2.79 2.20
N ILE A 159 -19.88 2.50 3.43
CA ILE A 159 -21.03 3.10 4.11
C ILE A 159 -20.58 4.42 4.73
N LEU A 160 -21.05 5.53 4.14
CA LEU A 160 -20.79 6.86 4.65
C LEU A 160 -22.09 7.42 5.23
N ASP A 161 -22.18 7.51 6.55
CA ASP A 161 -23.31 8.09 7.27
C ASP A 161 -22.86 8.94 8.47
N ASP A 162 -23.78 9.74 8.99
CA ASP A 162 -23.52 10.65 10.09
C ASP A 162 -23.37 9.95 11.46
N ASN A 163 -23.86 8.72 11.60
CA ASN A 163 -23.76 7.99 12.86
C ASN A 163 -22.32 7.54 13.11
N GLU A 164 -21.59 7.21 12.05
CA GLU A 164 -20.16 6.90 12.12
C GLU A 164 -19.29 8.16 12.02
N ARG A 165 -19.68 9.15 11.19
CA ARG A 165 -18.91 10.39 10.99
C ARG A 165 -18.79 11.23 12.26
N LYS A 166 -19.90 11.47 12.97
CA LYS A 166 -19.90 12.36 14.13
C LYS A 166 -19.00 11.91 15.28
N PRO A 167 -19.02 10.64 15.71
CA PRO A 167 -18.06 10.13 16.69
C PRO A 167 -16.61 10.25 16.20
N GLU A 168 -16.36 9.92 14.92
CA GLU A 168 -15.02 9.92 14.36
C GLU A 168 -14.44 11.32 14.24
N MET A 169 -15.22 12.31 13.92
CA MET A 169 -14.79 13.72 13.97
C MET A 169 -14.27 14.12 15.35
N THR A 170 -14.82 13.54 16.43
CA THR A 170 -14.29 13.78 17.78
C THR A 170 -12.92 13.15 17.97
N VAL A 171 -12.69 11.97 17.41
CA VAL A 171 -11.37 11.30 17.42
C VAL A 171 -10.35 12.16 16.66
N VAL A 172 -10.66 12.54 15.42
CA VAL A 172 -9.78 13.37 14.57
C VAL A 172 -9.50 14.73 15.23
N ARG A 173 -10.50 15.34 15.88
CA ARG A 173 -10.28 16.58 16.64
C ARG A 173 -9.30 16.38 17.80
N ASN A 174 -9.40 15.29 18.55
CA ASN A 174 -8.47 14.99 19.63
C ASN A 174 -7.04 14.75 19.11
N GLU A 175 -6.89 14.18 17.91
CA GLU A 175 -5.60 14.05 17.25
C GLU A 175 -5.04 15.41 16.82
N PHE A 176 -5.88 16.28 16.26
CA PHE A 176 -5.52 17.65 15.94
C PHE A 176 -5.02 18.39 17.20
N GLU A 177 -5.74 18.34 18.31
CA GLU A 177 -5.36 18.99 19.57
C GLU A 177 -4.03 18.44 20.13
N ARG A 178 -3.78 17.13 19.99
CA ARG A 178 -2.46 16.54 20.34
C ARG A 178 -1.34 17.10 19.47
N GLY A 179 -1.60 17.27 18.16
CA GLY A 179 -0.65 17.87 17.23
C GLY A 179 -0.32 19.33 17.58
N GLU A 180 -1.30 20.14 17.94
CA GLU A 180 -1.11 21.55 18.34
C GLU A 180 -0.24 21.67 19.61
N ASN A 181 -0.22 20.67 20.48
CA ASN A 181 0.63 20.63 21.66
C ASN A 181 2.09 20.19 21.37
N SER A 182 2.43 19.86 20.14
CA SER A 182 3.77 19.49 19.72
C SER A 182 4.49 20.69 19.08
N PRO A 183 5.55 21.25 19.71
CA PRO A 183 6.30 22.35 19.13
C PRO A 183 6.88 22.04 17.74
N PHE A 184 7.27 20.80 17.50
CA PHE A 184 7.78 20.35 16.21
C PHE A 184 6.69 20.36 15.14
N GLN A 185 5.50 19.85 15.44
CA GLN A 185 4.38 19.86 14.49
C GLN A 185 3.88 21.28 14.21
N ALA A 186 3.86 22.15 15.22
CA ALA A 186 3.54 23.56 15.04
C ALA A 186 4.56 24.25 14.09
N LEU A 187 5.87 23.98 14.28
CA LEU A 187 6.89 24.50 13.40
C LEU A 187 6.70 24.02 11.94
N ILE A 188 6.49 22.72 11.72
CA ILE A 188 6.27 22.18 10.38
C ILE A 188 5.02 22.79 9.73
N LYS A 189 3.93 22.94 10.48
CA LYS A 189 2.70 23.57 9.99
C LYS A 189 2.94 25.00 9.49
N GLU A 190 3.57 25.83 10.30
CA GLU A 190 3.88 27.22 9.94
C GLU A 190 4.88 27.32 8.77
N MET A 191 5.89 26.43 8.75
CA MET A 191 6.86 26.37 7.66
C MET A 191 6.20 26.00 6.33
N MET A 192 5.31 24.99 6.31
CA MET A 192 4.61 24.57 5.09
C MET A 192 3.64 25.67 4.62
N ALA A 193 2.91 26.29 5.54
CA ALA A 193 2.02 27.41 5.21
C ALA A 193 2.77 28.63 4.63
N ALA A 194 3.97 28.89 5.08
CA ALA A 194 4.81 29.97 4.56
C ALA A 194 5.46 29.62 3.21
N ALA A 195 5.91 28.37 3.04
CA ALA A 195 6.60 27.90 1.84
C ALA A 195 5.67 27.70 0.64
N TYR A 196 4.44 27.28 0.87
CA TYR A 196 3.47 26.89 -0.17
C TYR A 196 2.22 27.78 -0.13
N GLN A 197 2.33 29.03 -0.59
CA GLN A 197 1.22 29.98 -0.53
C GLN A 197 0.01 29.59 -1.40
N ALA A 198 0.27 29.12 -2.62
CA ALA A 198 -0.78 28.73 -3.57
C ALA A 198 -0.95 27.21 -3.72
N HIS A 199 0.10 26.43 -3.42
CA HIS A 199 0.04 24.98 -3.56
C HIS A 199 -0.68 24.35 -2.37
N PRO A 200 -1.51 23.29 -2.57
CA PRO A 200 -2.25 22.63 -1.49
C PRO A 200 -1.39 22.05 -0.37
N TYR A 201 -0.08 21.96 -0.53
CA TYR A 201 0.84 21.58 0.56
C TYR A 201 0.91 22.59 1.71
N HIS A 202 0.22 23.74 1.59
CA HIS A 202 0.19 24.74 2.64
C HIS A 202 -0.57 24.30 3.91
N HIS A 203 -1.36 23.23 3.85
CA HIS A 203 -2.06 22.67 5.02
C HIS A 203 -1.61 21.23 5.32
N ASN A 204 -1.77 20.84 6.59
CA ASN A 204 -1.48 19.49 7.05
C ASN A 204 -2.54 18.49 6.58
N THR A 205 -2.19 17.20 6.59
CA THR A 205 -3.11 16.10 6.32
C THR A 205 -4.29 16.05 7.28
N ILE A 206 -4.11 16.51 8.54
CA ILE A 206 -5.20 16.60 9.51
C ILE A 206 -6.20 17.72 9.16
N GLY A 207 -5.81 18.69 8.34
CA GLY A 207 -6.64 19.82 7.94
C GLY A 207 -6.68 20.98 8.95
N TRP A 208 -7.50 21.98 8.63
CA TRP A 208 -7.78 23.09 9.53
C TRP A 208 -8.93 22.72 10.49
N ARG A 209 -8.85 23.15 11.74
CA ARG A 209 -9.87 22.90 12.76
C ARG A 209 -11.28 23.26 12.29
N SER A 210 -11.44 24.42 11.66
CA SER A 210 -12.72 24.89 11.15
C SER A 210 -13.33 23.95 10.09
N ASP A 211 -12.51 23.28 9.31
CA ASP A 211 -12.94 22.39 8.23
C ASP A 211 -13.24 21.00 8.78
N ILE A 212 -12.37 20.46 9.64
CA ILE A 212 -12.58 19.17 10.33
C ILE A 212 -13.95 19.15 11.04
N GLU A 213 -14.31 20.23 11.73
CA GLU A 213 -15.56 20.32 12.48
C GLU A 213 -16.81 20.46 11.59
N LYS A 214 -16.65 20.85 10.31
CA LYS A 214 -17.77 21.21 9.43
C LYS A 214 -17.90 20.36 8.17
N VAL A 215 -16.91 19.52 7.84
CA VAL A 215 -17.00 18.69 6.64
C VAL A 215 -18.23 17.78 6.71
N SER A 216 -19.11 17.90 5.72
CA SER A 216 -20.36 17.12 5.68
C SER A 216 -20.16 15.75 5.07
N ILE A 217 -21.12 14.85 5.33
CA ILE A 217 -21.10 13.50 4.76
C ILE A 217 -21.19 13.54 3.23
N GLU A 218 -21.91 14.51 2.67
CA GLU A 218 -22.03 14.71 1.23
C GLU A 218 -20.69 15.07 0.60
N LYS A 219 -19.89 15.93 1.25
CA LYS A 219 -18.55 16.30 0.80
C LYS A 219 -17.57 15.11 0.89
N LEU A 220 -17.65 14.31 1.93
CA LEU A 220 -16.87 13.07 2.05
C LEU A 220 -17.26 12.07 0.97
N ARG A 221 -18.55 11.94 0.64
CA ARG A 221 -19.04 11.09 -0.44
C ARG A 221 -18.56 11.58 -1.80
N GLU A 222 -18.64 12.89 -2.06
CA GLU A 222 -18.12 13.49 -3.29
C GLU A 222 -16.62 13.22 -3.46
N PHE A 223 -15.84 13.34 -2.37
CA PHE A 223 -14.42 13.06 -2.36
C PHE A 223 -14.12 11.57 -2.63
N TYR A 224 -14.82 10.68 -1.92
CA TYR A 224 -14.72 9.24 -2.13
C TYR A 224 -15.09 8.85 -3.56
N ASP A 225 -16.19 9.35 -4.11
CA ASP A 225 -16.65 9.06 -5.45
C ASP A 225 -15.76 9.68 -6.55
N THR A 226 -14.93 10.64 -6.20
CA THR A 226 -13.95 11.23 -7.13
C THR A 226 -12.68 10.39 -7.21
N PHE A 227 -12.15 9.92 -6.08
CA PHE A 227 -10.78 9.41 -6.02
C PHE A 227 -10.64 7.91 -5.78
N TYR A 228 -11.62 7.22 -5.18
CA TYR A 228 -11.50 5.81 -4.78
C TYR A 228 -11.94 4.86 -5.89
N TRP A 229 -11.08 4.74 -6.92
CA TRP A 229 -11.31 3.92 -8.11
C TRP A 229 -10.11 3.03 -8.43
N PRO A 230 -10.32 1.87 -9.11
CA PRO A 230 -9.22 0.98 -9.50
C PRO A 230 -8.13 1.68 -10.31
N ASN A 231 -8.48 2.50 -11.30
CA ASN A 231 -7.51 3.24 -12.13
C ASN A 231 -6.78 4.37 -11.38
N ASN A 232 -7.15 4.64 -10.13
CA ASN A 232 -6.44 5.54 -9.21
C ASN A 232 -5.77 4.82 -8.06
N ALA A 233 -5.66 3.50 -8.13
CA ALA A 233 -5.12 2.68 -7.05
C ALA A 233 -4.01 1.77 -7.53
N THR A 234 -3.15 1.40 -6.60
CA THR A 234 -2.15 0.36 -6.73
C THR A 234 -2.37 -0.66 -5.62
N VAL A 235 -2.47 -1.92 -5.98
CA VAL A 235 -2.47 -3.05 -5.05
C VAL A 235 -1.07 -3.62 -4.99
N SER A 236 -0.55 -3.85 -3.80
CA SER A 236 0.74 -4.52 -3.56
C SER A 236 0.51 -5.77 -2.73
N VAL A 237 1.05 -6.90 -3.18
CA VAL A 237 1.02 -8.19 -2.47
C VAL A 237 2.45 -8.65 -2.26
N LEU A 238 2.82 -8.86 -1.00
CA LEU A 238 4.15 -9.31 -0.59
C LEU A 238 4.00 -10.56 0.29
N GLY A 239 4.88 -11.56 0.13
CA GLY A 239 4.94 -12.72 1.01
C GLY A 239 4.58 -14.03 0.33
N ASP A 240 3.96 -14.95 1.10
CA ASP A 240 3.76 -16.34 0.68
C ASP A 240 2.51 -16.52 -0.18
N PHE A 241 2.70 -16.44 -1.50
CA PHE A 241 1.68 -16.70 -2.52
C PHE A 241 2.34 -17.03 -3.86
N THR A 242 1.59 -17.66 -4.77
CA THR A 242 2.02 -17.75 -6.18
C THR A 242 1.46 -16.56 -6.97
N PRO A 243 2.20 -15.99 -7.94
CA PRO A 243 1.71 -14.88 -8.77
C PRO A 243 0.36 -15.17 -9.45
N ALA A 244 0.18 -16.39 -9.97
CA ALA A 244 -1.08 -16.81 -10.59
C ALA A 244 -2.25 -16.79 -9.59
N GLN A 245 -2.03 -17.24 -8.35
CA GLN A 245 -3.03 -17.19 -7.27
C GLN A 245 -3.41 -15.74 -6.95
N ALA A 246 -2.43 -14.87 -6.70
CA ALA A 246 -2.69 -13.48 -6.36
C ALA A 246 -3.44 -12.74 -7.47
N LEU A 247 -2.99 -12.87 -8.73
CA LEU A 247 -3.67 -12.26 -9.88
C LEU A 247 -5.09 -12.82 -10.06
N GLY A 248 -5.29 -14.13 -9.89
CA GLY A 248 -6.62 -14.74 -9.93
C GLY A 248 -7.57 -14.16 -8.87
N LEU A 249 -7.09 -13.96 -7.64
CA LEU A 249 -7.87 -13.34 -6.55
C LEU A 249 -8.15 -11.87 -6.81
N VAL A 250 -7.16 -11.12 -7.29
CA VAL A 250 -7.36 -9.70 -7.70
C VAL A 250 -8.41 -9.62 -8.81
N LYS A 251 -8.33 -10.46 -9.86
CA LYS A 251 -9.35 -10.52 -10.92
C LYS A 251 -10.74 -10.84 -10.37
N LYS A 252 -10.84 -11.81 -9.46
CA LYS A 252 -12.10 -12.21 -8.82
C LYS A 252 -12.80 -11.05 -8.12
N HIS A 253 -12.05 -10.25 -7.36
CA HIS A 253 -12.63 -9.22 -6.50
C HIS A 253 -12.70 -7.83 -7.14
N TYR A 254 -11.69 -7.46 -7.92
CA TYR A 254 -11.61 -6.13 -8.55
C TYR A 254 -12.09 -6.11 -10.01
N GLY A 255 -12.15 -7.26 -10.69
CA GLY A 255 -12.41 -7.32 -12.13
C GLY A 255 -13.76 -6.76 -12.56
N ALA A 256 -14.78 -6.83 -11.70
CA ALA A 256 -16.11 -6.29 -11.97
C ALA A 256 -16.27 -4.81 -11.57
N ILE A 257 -15.30 -4.23 -10.87
CA ILE A 257 -15.34 -2.81 -10.50
C ILE A 257 -14.91 -1.99 -11.72
N PRO A 258 -15.74 -1.05 -12.22
CA PRO A 258 -15.37 -0.24 -13.38
C PRO A 258 -14.28 0.77 -13.02
N PRO A 259 -13.56 1.30 -14.01
CA PRO A 259 -12.73 2.48 -13.80
C PRO A 259 -13.58 3.71 -13.49
N SER A 260 -12.94 4.78 -12.99
CA SER A 260 -13.63 6.05 -12.79
C SER A 260 -14.37 6.49 -14.05
N PRO A 261 -15.65 6.88 -13.95
CA PRO A 261 -16.43 7.36 -15.10
C PRO A 261 -16.03 8.77 -15.56
N ARG A 262 -15.18 9.44 -14.80
CA ARG A 262 -14.69 10.80 -15.05
C ARG A 262 -13.17 10.84 -14.95
N PRO A 263 -12.50 11.81 -15.62
CA PRO A 263 -11.10 12.10 -15.33
C PRO A 263 -10.91 12.36 -13.83
N ILE A 264 -9.90 11.74 -13.24
CA ILE A 264 -9.55 11.98 -11.84
C ILE A 264 -8.62 13.19 -11.80
N PRO A 265 -8.91 14.21 -10.98
CA PRO A 265 -8.05 15.38 -10.85
C PRO A 265 -6.66 14.98 -10.34
N GLU A 266 -5.62 15.61 -10.92
CA GLU A 266 -4.22 15.44 -10.49
C GLU A 266 -3.89 16.30 -9.26
#